data_4ed8e7151091d6cb675fe06803867e4d
#
_entry.id   4ed8e7151091d6cb675fe06803867e4d
#
_cell.length_a   1.000
_cell.length_b   1.000
_cell.length_c   1.000
_cell.angle_alpha   90.00
_cell.angle_beta   90.00
_cell.angle_gamma   90.00
#
_symmetry.space_group_name_H-M   'P 1'
#
loop_
_entity.id
_entity.type
_entity.pdbx_description
1 polymer ?
#
loop_
_entity_poly.entity_id
_entity_poly.type
_entity_poly.pdbx_seq_one_letter_code
_entity_poly.pdbx_strand_id
1 'polypeptide(L)'
;MKVSLHSIFSKLQTKILTEHNCYAADNIPFSDTHKIGISYEGFPIFFIASSNISSLSNIKLDLISIQFNQLCRLKLSNTDKPIENYYTIVALQTENVDYINYFIDVVEIVLSKLGNYPTQKQLHDEIQKLVDLFRCFNLPPQKTIQGLWAELFVISIASNPEYLLKAWHSSLNDVYDFNDGIDKIEVKS
;
A
#
# COMPACT_ATOMS: atom_id res chain seq x y z
N MET A 1 14.57 17.05 -13.73
CA MET A 1 13.88 16.80 -12.44
C MET A 1 12.97 15.59 -12.64
N LYS A 2 13.13 14.51 -11.87
CA LYS A 2 12.26 13.35 -11.96
C LYS A 2 10.90 13.74 -11.33
N VAL A 3 9.83 13.68 -12.09
CA VAL A 3 8.47 13.98 -11.58
C VAL A 3 8.08 12.86 -10.63
N SER A 4 7.72 13.16 -9.37
CA SER A 4 7.29 12.17 -8.39
C SER A 4 5.80 11.84 -8.56
N LEU A 5 5.37 10.64 -8.16
CA LEU A 5 3.95 10.24 -8.16
C LEU A 5 3.13 11.13 -7.24
N HIS A 6 3.68 11.57 -6.11
CA HIS A 6 3.02 12.53 -5.21
C HIS A 6 2.69 13.84 -5.92
N SER A 7 3.61 14.39 -6.73
CA SER A 7 3.35 15.62 -7.46
C SER A 7 2.30 15.46 -8.56
N ILE A 8 2.23 14.29 -9.18
CA ILE A 8 1.18 13.96 -10.15
C ILE A 8 -0.17 13.85 -9.45
N PHE A 9 -0.23 13.13 -8.34
CA PHE A 9 -1.45 12.95 -7.57
C PHE A 9 -1.99 14.31 -7.06
N SER A 10 -1.12 15.17 -6.48
CA SER A 10 -1.53 16.51 -6.05
C SER A 10 -2.12 17.36 -7.18
N LYS A 11 -1.61 17.25 -8.40
CA LYS A 11 -2.20 17.91 -9.57
C LYS A 11 -3.55 17.32 -9.98
N LEU A 12 -3.73 16.00 -9.83
CA LEU A 12 -5.00 15.35 -10.11
C LEU A 12 -6.09 15.77 -9.13
N GLN A 13 -5.75 15.97 -7.85
CA GLN A 13 -6.68 16.46 -6.82
C GLN A 13 -7.29 17.83 -7.14
N THR A 14 -6.60 18.66 -7.92
CA THR A 14 -7.12 19.97 -8.33
C THR A 14 -8.08 19.90 -9.53
N LYS A 15 -8.24 18.72 -10.14
CA LYS A 15 -9.09 18.55 -11.32
C LYS A 15 -10.52 18.19 -10.92
N ILE A 16 -11.46 18.96 -11.41
CA ILE A 16 -12.88 18.64 -11.27
C ILE A 16 -13.25 17.60 -12.31
N LEU A 17 -13.70 16.43 -11.87
CA LEU A 17 -14.26 15.40 -12.74
C LEU A 17 -15.67 15.83 -13.17
N THR A 18 -15.84 16.12 -14.45
CA THR A 18 -17.12 16.58 -15.02
C THR A 18 -17.86 15.47 -15.78
N GLU A 19 -17.20 14.38 -16.10
CA GLU A 19 -17.79 13.27 -16.86
C GLU A 19 -18.10 12.07 -15.97
N HIS A 20 -19.36 11.64 -15.94
CA HIS A 20 -19.75 10.38 -15.32
C HIS A 20 -19.06 9.20 -16.01
N ASN A 21 -18.58 8.22 -15.22
CA ASN A 21 -17.90 7.00 -15.67
C ASN A 21 -16.53 7.23 -16.34
N CYS A 22 -15.85 8.34 -16.05
CA CYS A 22 -14.49 8.59 -16.51
C CYS A 22 -13.60 8.99 -15.32
N TYR A 23 -12.44 8.35 -15.18
CA TYR A 23 -11.47 8.71 -14.14
C TYR A 23 -10.48 9.73 -14.68
N ALA A 24 -10.19 10.78 -13.89
CA ALA A 24 -9.02 11.60 -14.16
C ALA A 24 -7.77 10.80 -13.81
N ALA A 25 -6.84 10.72 -14.76
CA ALA A 25 -5.62 9.96 -14.59
C ALA A 25 -4.43 10.63 -15.28
N ASP A 26 -3.23 10.16 -14.98
CA ASP A 26 -2.01 10.60 -15.67
C ASP A 26 -1.03 9.44 -15.84
N ASN A 27 -0.04 9.63 -16.70
CA ASN A 27 1.00 8.65 -16.94
C ASN A 27 1.93 8.55 -15.74
N ILE A 28 2.39 7.34 -15.45
CA ILE A 28 3.44 7.08 -14.48
C ILE A 28 4.80 7.30 -15.18
N PRO A 29 5.76 8.07 -14.61
CA PRO A 29 6.99 8.48 -15.30
C PRO A 29 7.91 7.33 -15.73
N PHE A 30 7.77 6.16 -15.10
CA PHE A 30 8.59 4.98 -15.38
C PHE A 30 7.80 3.84 -16.03
N SER A 31 6.54 4.11 -16.45
CA SER A 31 5.70 3.11 -17.13
C SER A 31 4.81 3.75 -18.18
N ASP A 32 4.83 3.17 -19.38
CA ASP A 32 3.98 3.62 -20.49
C ASP A 32 2.54 3.09 -20.38
N THR A 33 2.35 2.01 -19.63
CA THR A 33 1.07 1.27 -19.59
C THR A 33 0.28 1.52 -18.34
N HIS A 34 0.94 1.63 -17.18
CA HIS A 34 0.28 1.90 -15.91
C HIS A 34 -0.05 3.37 -15.75
N LYS A 35 -1.12 3.66 -15.01
CA LYS A 35 -1.58 5.03 -14.78
C LYS A 35 -1.86 5.25 -13.29
N ILE A 36 -1.69 6.50 -12.85
CA ILE A 36 -2.18 6.97 -11.56
C ILE A 36 -3.40 7.86 -11.81
N GLY A 37 -4.41 7.75 -10.99
CA GLY A 37 -5.63 8.53 -11.08
C GLY A 37 -6.20 8.91 -9.72
N ILE A 38 -7.40 9.45 -9.75
CA ILE A 38 -8.14 9.89 -8.57
C ILE A 38 -9.55 9.31 -8.59
N SER A 39 -10.05 8.87 -7.43
CA SER A 39 -11.46 8.47 -7.24
C SER A 39 -12.38 9.68 -7.18
N TYR A 40 -13.68 9.43 -7.20
CA TYR A 40 -14.68 10.52 -7.02
C TYR A 40 -14.62 11.14 -5.63
N GLU A 41 -14.14 10.38 -4.64
CA GLU A 41 -13.92 10.85 -3.26
C GLU A 41 -12.60 11.60 -3.08
N GLY A 42 -11.73 11.63 -4.10
CA GLY A 42 -10.45 12.32 -4.03
C GLY A 42 -9.27 11.44 -3.61
N PHE A 43 -9.44 10.11 -3.56
CA PHE A 43 -8.40 9.16 -3.15
C PHE A 43 -7.54 8.66 -4.32
N PRO A 44 -6.28 8.26 -4.08
CA PRO A 44 -5.43 7.73 -5.14
C PRO A 44 -5.91 6.37 -5.66
N ILE A 45 -5.89 6.24 -6.98
CA ILE A 45 -6.16 5.00 -7.70
C ILE A 45 -5.00 4.71 -8.63
N PHE A 46 -4.60 3.45 -8.71
CA PHE A 46 -3.67 2.97 -9.73
C PHE A 46 -4.38 2.03 -10.69
N PHE A 47 -4.12 2.23 -11.98
CA PHE A 47 -4.59 1.41 -13.08
C PHE A 47 -3.42 0.60 -13.63
N ILE A 48 -3.41 -0.69 -13.36
CA ILE A 48 -2.31 -1.59 -13.70
C ILE A 48 -2.71 -2.41 -14.92
N ALA A 49 -2.00 -2.20 -16.03
CA ALA A 49 -2.18 -3.02 -17.22
C ALA A 49 -1.55 -4.41 -17.02
N SER A 50 -2.14 -5.44 -17.56
CA SER A 50 -1.59 -6.80 -17.57
C SER A 50 -1.76 -7.46 -18.95
N SER A 51 -0.91 -8.43 -19.27
CA SER A 51 -0.87 -9.07 -20.58
C SER A 51 -2.01 -10.06 -20.84
N ASN A 52 -2.74 -10.49 -19.80
CA ASN A 52 -3.82 -11.48 -19.92
C ASN A 52 -5.03 -11.12 -19.08
N ILE A 53 -6.21 -11.35 -19.65
CA ILE A 53 -7.50 -11.20 -18.99
C ILE A 53 -7.84 -12.52 -18.31
N SER A 54 -7.91 -12.54 -16.99
CA SER A 54 -8.36 -13.70 -16.23
C SER A 54 -9.35 -13.33 -15.14
N SER A 55 -10.13 -14.30 -14.74
CA SER A 55 -11.13 -14.19 -13.68
C SER A 55 -10.51 -14.33 -12.29
N LEU A 56 -9.73 -13.33 -11.84
CA LEU A 56 -9.35 -13.22 -10.45
C LEU A 56 -10.50 -12.57 -9.66
N SER A 57 -10.73 -13.06 -8.44
CA SER A 57 -11.74 -12.49 -7.56
C SER A 57 -11.29 -11.14 -7.01
N ASN A 58 -12.19 -10.16 -7.02
CA ASN A 58 -11.93 -8.86 -6.43
C ASN A 58 -11.67 -8.97 -4.93
N ILE A 59 -10.81 -8.10 -4.40
CA ILE A 59 -10.43 -8.06 -2.99
C ILE A 59 -10.89 -6.73 -2.42
N LYS A 60 -11.56 -6.77 -1.27
CA LYS A 60 -11.96 -5.58 -0.53
C LYS A 60 -11.49 -5.69 0.91
N LEU A 61 -10.64 -4.75 1.32
CA LEU A 61 -10.21 -4.51 2.69
C LEU A 61 -10.75 -3.15 3.15
N ASP A 62 -10.57 -2.81 4.41
CA ASP A 62 -11.05 -1.54 4.96
C ASP A 62 -10.35 -0.34 4.31
N LEU A 63 -9.03 -0.44 4.08
CA LEU A 63 -8.23 0.67 3.54
C LEU A 63 -8.02 0.59 2.04
N ILE A 64 -8.01 -0.61 1.43
CA ILE A 64 -7.76 -0.76 0.01
C ILE A 64 -8.80 -1.68 -0.65
N SER A 65 -9.06 -1.41 -1.91
CA SER A 65 -9.83 -2.30 -2.78
C SER A 65 -9.06 -2.61 -4.05
N ILE A 66 -9.19 -3.86 -4.52
CA ILE A 66 -8.56 -4.33 -5.73
C ILE A 66 -9.62 -4.97 -6.62
N GLN A 67 -9.73 -4.46 -7.83
CA GLN A 67 -10.67 -4.95 -8.83
C GLN A 67 -9.89 -5.37 -10.06
N PHE A 68 -9.97 -6.66 -10.38
CA PHE A 68 -9.25 -7.22 -11.53
C PHE A 68 -10.06 -7.06 -12.82
N ASN A 69 -9.34 -6.82 -13.90
CA ASN A 69 -9.87 -6.84 -15.25
C ASN A 69 -11.11 -5.96 -15.46
N GLN A 70 -11.03 -4.70 -15.01
CA GLN A 70 -12.10 -3.73 -15.18
C GLN A 70 -11.90 -2.90 -16.44
N LEU A 71 -12.95 -2.76 -17.25
CA LEU A 71 -12.96 -1.81 -18.37
C LEU A 71 -13.02 -0.39 -17.78
N CYS A 72 -11.97 0.41 -18.00
CA CYS A 72 -11.85 1.75 -17.46
C CYS A 72 -11.74 2.78 -18.58
N ARG A 73 -12.45 3.87 -18.41
CA ARG A 73 -12.34 5.06 -19.26
C ARG A 73 -11.57 6.14 -18.51
N LEU A 74 -10.39 6.49 -19.04
CA LEU A 74 -9.44 7.37 -18.38
C LEU A 74 -9.25 8.66 -19.20
N LYS A 75 -9.41 9.82 -18.58
CA LYS A 75 -9.08 11.14 -19.14
C LYS A 75 -7.68 11.51 -18.65
N LEU A 76 -6.70 11.43 -19.55
CA LEU A 76 -5.34 11.83 -19.24
C LEU A 76 -5.17 13.34 -19.38
N SER A 77 -4.20 13.90 -18.63
CA SER A 77 -3.91 15.34 -18.61
C SER A 77 -3.43 15.87 -19.97
N ASN A 78 -2.81 15.01 -20.75
CA ASN A 78 -2.16 15.35 -22.02
C ASN A 78 -2.94 14.89 -23.27
N THR A 79 -4.19 14.43 -23.10
CA THR A 79 -5.01 13.96 -24.23
C THR A 79 -6.37 14.63 -24.24
N ASP A 80 -6.87 14.96 -25.43
CA ASP A 80 -8.21 15.55 -25.60
C ASP A 80 -9.32 14.50 -25.45
N LYS A 81 -9.02 13.26 -25.87
CA LYS A 81 -9.98 12.16 -25.83
C LYS A 81 -9.64 11.19 -24.70
N PRO A 82 -10.65 10.66 -24.00
CA PRO A 82 -10.42 9.60 -23.03
C PRO A 82 -9.93 8.33 -23.74
N ILE A 83 -9.08 7.57 -23.04
CA ILE A 83 -8.66 6.24 -23.44
C ILE A 83 -9.51 5.20 -22.70
N GLU A 84 -9.78 4.08 -23.37
CA GLU A 84 -10.55 2.98 -22.81
C GLU A 84 -9.72 1.70 -22.90
N ASN A 85 -9.53 1.03 -21.78
CA ASN A 85 -8.78 -0.22 -21.71
C ASN A 85 -9.13 -0.99 -20.43
N TYR A 86 -8.71 -2.26 -20.40
CA TYR A 86 -8.84 -3.11 -19.20
C TYR A 86 -7.65 -2.93 -18.27
N TYR A 87 -7.98 -2.75 -16.99
CA TYR A 87 -6.98 -2.57 -15.94
C TYR A 87 -7.33 -3.38 -14.68
N THR A 88 -6.31 -3.72 -13.92
CA THR A 88 -6.48 -4.01 -12.50
C THR A 88 -6.44 -2.68 -11.76
N ILE A 89 -7.52 -2.38 -11.04
CA ILE A 89 -7.65 -1.17 -10.23
C ILE A 89 -7.16 -1.49 -8.82
N VAL A 90 -6.26 -0.66 -8.29
CA VAL A 90 -5.86 -0.67 -6.89
C VAL A 90 -6.20 0.70 -6.32
N ALA A 91 -7.17 0.76 -5.42
CA ALA A 91 -7.69 2.02 -4.88
C ALA A 91 -7.53 2.06 -3.35
N LEU A 92 -7.08 3.20 -2.84
CA LEU A 92 -7.09 3.51 -1.41
C LEU A 92 -8.46 4.10 -1.03
N GLN A 93 -8.88 3.89 0.24
CA GLN A 93 -10.16 4.37 0.78
C GLN A 93 -9.93 5.01 2.15
N THR A 94 -9.22 6.15 2.19
CA THR A 94 -9.00 6.90 3.44
C THR A 94 -8.64 8.35 3.15
N GLU A 95 -9.01 9.24 4.06
CA GLU A 95 -8.63 10.66 4.05
C GLU A 95 -7.30 10.92 4.79
N ASN A 96 -6.75 9.92 5.46
CA ASN A 96 -5.50 10.07 6.21
C ASN A 96 -4.32 10.28 5.26
N VAL A 97 -3.70 11.46 5.36
CA VAL A 97 -2.62 11.89 4.46
C VAL A 97 -1.38 10.99 4.57
N ASP A 98 -1.08 10.48 5.76
CA ASP A 98 0.07 9.59 5.96
C ASP A 98 -0.16 8.25 5.24
N TYR A 99 -1.38 7.71 5.30
CA TYR A 99 -1.73 6.50 4.56
C TYR A 99 -1.77 6.74 3.05
N ILE A 100 -2.21 7.91 2.60
CA ILE A 100 -2.17 8.29 1.18
C ILE A 100 -0.73 8.30 0.67
N ASN A 101 0.17 8.97 1.39
CA ASN A 101 1.59 9.04 1.03
C ASN A 101 2.23 7.65 1.03
N TYR A 102 2.01 6.88 2.09
CA TYR A 102 2.53 5.51 2.20
C TYR A 102 2.03 4.60 1.07
N PHE A 103 0.74 4.67 0.74
CA PHE A 103 0.15 3.90 -0.35
C PHE A 103 0.80 4.22 -1.69
N ILE A 104 1.01 5.50 -2.01
CA ILE A 104 1.65 5.94 -3.25
C ILE A 104 3.08 5.39 -3.32
N ASP A 105 3.86 5.49 -2.25
CA ASP A 105 5.24 4.99 -2.19
C ASP A 105 5.31 3.48 -2.37
N VAL A 106 4.46 2.73 -1.67
CA VAL A 106 4.43 1.26 -1.75
C VAL A 106 4.02 0.80 -3.15
N VAL A 107 2.98 1.41 -3.74
CA VAL A 107 2.55 1.05 -5.09
C VAL A 107 3.60 1.44 -6.12
N GLU A 108 4.35 2.55 -5.95
CA GLU A 108 5.49 2.90 -6.80
C GLU A 108 6.55 1.78 -6.81
N ILE A 109 6.87 1.22 -5.64
CA ILE A 109 7.82 0.10 -5.52
C ILE A 109 7.28 -1.15 -6.24
N VAL A 110 6.01 -1.48 -6.04
CA VAL A 110 5.35 -2.63 -6.68
C VAL A 110 5.39 -2.49 -8.20
N LEU A 111 4.98 -1.33 -8.74
CA LEU A 111 4.95 -1.08 -10.18
C LEU A 111 6.35 -1.06 -10.80
N SER A 112 7.35 -0.57 -10.08
CA SER A 112 8.75 -0.59 -10.54
C SER A 112 9.27 -2.02 -10.74
N LYS A 113 8.78 -2.99 -9.93
CA LYS A 113 9.13 -4.41 -10.06
C LYS A 113 8.35 -5.11 -11.16
N LEU A 114 7.08 -4.74 -11.35
CA LEU A 114 6.20 -5.38 -12.33
C LEU A 114 6.60 -5.08 -13.78
N GLY A 115 7.17 -3.91 -14.05
CA GLY A 115 7.42 -3.45 -15.42
C GLY A 115 6.14 -3.16 -16.20
N ASN A 116 6.23 -2.90 -17.50
CA ASN A 116 5.11 -2.40 -18.30
C ASN A 116 4.03 -3.43 -18.64
N TYR A 117 4.39 -4.70 -18.77
CA TYR A 117 3.48 -5.77 -19.18
C TYR A 117 3.64 -7.00 -18.29
N PRO A 118 3.25 -6.93 -17.02
CA PRO A 118 3.36 -8.07 -16.13
C PRO A 118 2.47 -9.21 -16.59
N THR A 119 2.96 -10.43 -16.42
CA THR A 119 2.12 -11.62 -16.53
C THR A 119 1.11 -11.64 -15.39
N GLN A 120 0.02 -12.35 -15.57
CA GLN A 120 -1.00 -12.51 -14.54
C GLN A 120 -0.43 -13.02 -13.20
N LYS A 121 0.48 -14.01 -13.26
CA LYS A 121 1.12 -14.56 -12.07
C LYS A 121 1.94 -13.51 -11.34
N GLN A 122 2.78 -12.76 -12.04
CA GLN A 122 3.57 -11.69 -11.46
C GLN A 122 2.68 -10.61 -10.81
N LEU A 123 1.61 -10.20 -11.52
CA LEU A 123 0.65 -9.25 -10.98
C LEU A 123 -0.03 -9.79 -9.71
N HIS A 124 -0.51 -11.04 -9.73
CA HIS A 124 -1.15 -11.67 -8.58
C HIS A 124 -0.21 -11.74 -7.38
N ASP A 125 1.03 -12.18 -7.57
CA ASP A 125 2.02 -12.35 -6.51
C ASP A 125 2.37 -10.99 -5.85
N GLU A 126 2.54 -9.92 -6.63
CA GLU A 126 2.83 -8.59 -6.08
C GLU A 126 1.59 -7.93 -5.44
N ILE A 127 0.41 -8.14 -6.01
CA ILE A 127 -0.86 -7.68 -5.41
C ILE A 127 -1.11 -8.40 -4.07
N GLN A 128 -0.82 -9.70 -3.98
CA GLN A 128 -0.98 -10.42 -2.72
C GLN A 128 -0.09 -9.87 -1.60
N LYS A 129 1.15 -9.50 -1.90
CA LYS A 129 2.04 -8.83 -0.93
C LYS A 129 1.47 -7.48 -0.47
N LEU A 130 0.91 -6.72 -1.41
CA LEU A 130 0.24 -5.45 -1.07
C LEU A 130 -0.96 -5.69 -0.15
N VAL A 131 -1.78 -6.69 -0.44
CA VAL A 131 -2.93 -7.10 0.38
C VAL A 131 -2.49 -7.48 1.79
N ASP A 132 -1.45 -8.32 1.90
CA ASP A 132 -0.94 -8.78 3.20
C ASP A 132 -0.39 -7.62 4.02
N LEU A 133 0.31 -6.67 3.38
CA LEU A 133 0.78 -5.45 4.02
C LEU A 133 -0.38 -4.62 4.59
N PHE A 134 -1.42 -4.36 3.79
CA PHE A 134 -2.56 -3.55 4.25
C PHE A 134 -3.50 -4.26 5.21
N ARG A 135 -3.50 -5.59 5.25
CA ARG A 135 -4.16 -6.36 6.32
C ARG A 135 -3.53 -6.10 7.69
N CYS A 136 -2.21 -5.96 7.76
CA CYS A 136 -1.53 -5.68 9.02
C CYS A 136 -1.94 -4.34 9.64
N PHE A 137 -2.37 -3.35 8.86
CA PHE A 137 -2.85 -2.07 9.39
C PHE A 137 -4.19 -2.17 10.12
N ASN A 138 -5.00 -3.18 9.79
CA ASN A 138 -6.32 -3.39 10.40
C ASN A 138 -6.27 -4.33 11.62
N LEU A 139 -5.12 -4.93 11.89
CA LEU A 139 -4.96 -5.70 13.11
C LEU A 139 -4.87 -4.73 14.29
N PRO A 140 -5.68 -4.91 15.35
CA PRO A 140 -5.48 -4.15 16.57
C PRO A 140 -4.02 -4.36 17.01
N PRO A 141 -3.35 -3.32 17.51
CA PRO A 141 -1.99 -3.47 17.99
C PRO A 141 -1.97 -4.64 18.97
N GLN A 142 -1.14 -5.65 18.70
CA GLN A 142 -1.06 -6.85 19.54
C GLN A 142 -0.62 -6.51 20.96
N LYS A 143 -0.08 -5.29 21.14
CA LYS A 143 0.32 -4.74 22.44
C LYS A 143 -0.33 -3.37 22.66
N THR A 144 -0.78 -3.16 23.88
CA THR A 144 -1.24 -1.85 24.31
C THR A 144 -0.05 -0.89 24.38
N ILE A 145 -0.29 0.42 24.21
CA ILE A 145 0.74 1.45 24.41
C ILE A 145 1.37 1.31 25.81
N GLN A 146 0.57 0.94 26.82
CA GLN A 146 1.04 0.64 28.17
C GLN A 146 2.01 -0.54 28.21
N GLY A 147 1.72 -1.63 27.51
CA GLY A 147 2.63 -2.79 27.42
C GLY A 147 3.96 -2.41 26.79
N LEU A 148 3.95 -1.69 25.67
CA LEU A 148 5.16 -1.19 25.04
C LEU A 148 5.98 -0.27 25.96
N TRP A 149 5.31 0.64 26.67
CA TRP A 149 5.96 1.50 27.66
C TRP A 149 6.60 0.70 28.80
N ALA A 150 5.93 -0.32 29.30
CA ALA A 150 6.48 -1.18 30.34
C ALA A 150 7.73 -1.92 29.88
N GLU A 151 7.75 -2.43 28.65
CA GLU A 151 8.92 -3.10 28.06
C GLU A 151 10.09 -2.12 27.89
N LEU A 152 9.85 -0.93 27.32
CA LEU A 152 10.87 0.11 27.18
C LEU A 152 11.40 0.58 28.55
N PHE A 153 10.53 0.65 29.55
CA PHE A 153 10.95 0.98 30.93
C PHE A 153 11.87 -0.10 31.49
N VAL A 154 11.55 -1.38 31.31
CA VAL A 154 12.42 -2.51 31.74
C VAL A 154 13.78 -2.43 31.06
N ILE A 155 13.84 -2.14 29.76
CA ILE A 155 15.12 -1.94 29.06
C ILE A 155 15.90 -0.76 29.68
N SER A 156 15.21 0.36 29.98
CA SER A 156 15.86 1.57 30.48
C SER A 156 16.51 1.44 31.85
N ILE A 157 15.94 0.57 32.72
CA ILE A 157 16.46 0.35 34.09
C ILE A 157 17.35 -0.89 34.21
N ALA A 158 17.50 -1.65 33.13
CA ALA A 158 18.30 -2.88 33.15
C ALA A 158 19.80 -2.56 33.36
N SER A 159 20.50 -3.43 34.05
CA SER A 159 21.96 -3.35 34.18
C SER A 159 22.70 -3.54 32.86
N ASN A 160 22.08 -4.22 31.88
CA ASN A 160 22.59 -4.39 30.53
C ASN A 160 21.49 -4.15 29.50
N PRO A 161 21.18 -2.88 29.14
CA PRO A 161 20.12 -2.54 28.19
C PRO A 161 20.37 -3.10 26.79
N GLU A 162 21.63 -3.17 26.36
CA GLU A 162 21.98 -3.71 25.04
C GLU A 162 21.63 -5.20 24.88
N TYR A 163 21.82 -5.96 25.94
CA TYR A 163 21.41 -7.37 25.98
C TYR A 163 19.90 -7.51 25.83
N LEU A 164 19.11 -6.75 26.59
CA LEU A 164 17.66 -6.79 26.49
C LEU A 164 17.15 -6.30 25.14
N LEU A 165 17.76 -5.30 24.53
CA LEU A 165 17.40 -4.84 23.19
C LEU A 165 17.60 -5.95 22.14
N LYS A 166 18.64 -6.76 22.26
CA LYS A 166 18.89 -7.90 21.35
C LYS A 166 17.89 -9.04 21.54
N ALA A 167 17.44 -9.25 22.77
CA ALA A 167 16.45 -10.27 23.12
C ALA A 167 15.00 -9.81 22.88
N TRP A 168 14.78 -8.52 22.66
CA TRP A 168 13.46 -7.92 22.52
C TRP A 168 12.84 -8.27 21.17
N HIS A 169 11.72 -9.00 21.18
CA HIS A 169 11.00 -9.44 19.99
C HIS A 169 11.90 -10.00 18.88
N SER A 170 12.77 -10.92 19.24
CA SER A 170 13.70 -11.54 18.30
C SER A 170 12.99 -12.28 17.15
N SER A 171 11.71 -12.63 17.33
CA SER A 171 10.84 -13.24 16.32
C SER A 171 9.43 -12.65 16.36
N LEU A 172 8.79 -12.51 15.19
CA LEU A 172 7.40 -12.00 15.05
C LEU A 172 6.35 -12.86 15.77
N ASN A 173 6.68 -14.11 16.10
CA ASN A 173 5.80 -15.05 16.78
C ASN A 173 6.22 -15.33 18.22
N ASP A 174 7.13 -14.54 18.79
CA ASP A 174 7.55 -14.73 20.17
C ASP A 174 6.38 -14.49 21.15
N VAL A 175 6.19 -15.45 22.03
CA VAL A 175 5.18 -15.38 23.10
C VAL A 175 5.66 -14.52 24.27
N TYR A 176 6.96 -14.33 24.39
CA TYR A 176 7.60 -13.57 25.46
C TYR A 176 8.12 -12.23 24.94
N ASP A 177 8.13 -11.23 25.80
CA ASP A 177 8.57 -9.87 25.44
C ASP A 177 10.08 -9.82 25.18
N PHE A 178 10.86 -10.59 25.92
CA PHE A 178 12.29 -10.76 25.70
C PHE A 178 12.61 -12.26 25.65
N ASN A 179 13.36 -12.67 24.64
CA ASN A 179 13.75 -14.05 24.44
C ASN A 179 15.12 -14.11 23.74
N ASP A 180 16.13 -14.64 24.42
CA ASP A 180 17.48 -14.85 23.85
C ASP A 180 17.75 -16.32 23.49
N GLY A 181 16.73 -17.17 23.59
CA GLY A 181 16.83 -18.61 23.38
C GLY A 181 17.09 -19.42 24.67
N ILE A 182 17.52 -18.77 25.76
CA ILE A 182 17.78 -19.37 27.07
C ILE A 182 16.82 -18.79 28.09
N ASP A 183 16.87 -17.46 28.26
CA ASP A 183 16.03 -16.72 29.18
C ASP A 183 14.81 -16.16 28.49
N LYS A 184 13.67 -16.19 29.19
CA LYS A 184 12.37 -15.71 28.70
C LYS A 184 11.74 -14.81 29.74
N ILE A 185 11.46 -13.58 29.36
CA ILE A 185 10.88 -12.55 30.23
C ILE A 185 9.55 -12.08 29.63
N GLU A 186 8.52 -12.04 30.45
CA GLU A 186 7.24 -11.44 30.13
C GLU A 186 7.00 -10.26 31.07
N VAL A 187 6.69 -9.08 30.52
CA VAL A 187 6.41 -7.86 31.27
C VAL A 187 4.92 -7.69 31.39
N LYS A 188 4.42 -7.63 32.60
CA LYS A 188 2.98 -7.35 32.86
C LYS A 188 2.80 -5.94 33.31
N SER A 189 1.97 -5.18 32.59
CA SER A 189 1.56 -3.81 32.87
C SER A 189 0.21 -3.76 33.57
#